data_313dfd13749dfdfc01c4a61a52213891
#
_entry.id   313dfd13749dfdfc01c4a61a52213891
#
_cell.length_a   1.000
_cell.length_b   1.000
_cell.length_c   1.000
_cell.angle_alpha   90.00
_cell.angle_beta   90.00
_cell.angle_gamma   90.00
#
_symmetry.space_group_name_H-M   'P 1'
#
loop_
_entity.id
_entity.type
_entity.pdbx_description
1 polymer ?
#
loop_
_entity_poly.entity_id
_entity_poly.type
_entity_poly.pdbx_seq_one_letter_code
_entity_poly.pdbx_strand_id
1 'polypeptide(L)'
;METGGARRPGAALGFALSSALMTGALLSACGESGSTATTEPRTVTTADSAHPASASAAATPPADLCTRIVAHWSREALAENTYGDYQSMGLSNGQYAILRNVVDAARAVKKRQGAGAADRLIDRRAREDCEERYRAGGPSDGPWQ
;
A
#
# COMPACT_ATOMS: atom_id res chain seq x y z
N MET A 1 -15.61 -46.82 -32.99
CA MET A 1 -14.64 -46.11 -33.86
C MET A 1 -13.74 -45.29 -32.95
N GLU A 2 -12.56 -45.88 -32.73
CA GLU A 2 -11.47 -45.25 -31.95
C GLU A 2 -10.76 -44.20 -32.76
N THR A 3 -10.32 -43.16 -32.12
CA THR A 3 -9.16 -42.36 -32.49
C THR A 3 -8.90 -41.42 -31.29
N GLY A 4 -7.88 -41.47 -30.52
CA GLY A 4 -6.47 -41.66 -30.85
C GLY A 4 -5.77 -40.47 -30.15
N GLY A 5 -5.25 -40.73 -28.90
CA GLY A 5 -4.57 -39.72 -28.09
C GLY A 5 -3.26 -39.24 -28.75
N ALA A 6 -2.93 -37.97 -28.55
CA ALA A 6 -1.59 -37.45 -28.75
C ALA A 6 -1.09 -36.87 -27.43
N ARG A 7 -0.28 -37.65 -26.72
CA ARG A 7 0.57 -37.20 -25.60
C ARG A 7 1.75 -36.38 -26.20
N ARG A 8 1.91 -35.14 -25.76
CA ARG A 8 3.13 -34.39 -26.01
C ARG A 8 4.06 -34.51 -24.82
N PRO A 9 5.32 -34.92 -25.00
CA PRO A 9 6.29 -35.01 -23.92
C PRO A 9 6.81 -33.62 -23.54
N GLY A 10 7.10 -33.46 -22.25
CA GLY A 10 7.58 -32.27 -21.61
C GLY A 10 8.97 -31.84 -22.05
N ALA A 11 9.20 -30.56 -22.01
CA ALA A 11 10.54 -29.95 -22.00
C ALA A 11 10.80 -29.44 -20.58
N ALA A 12 11.68 -30.13 -19.87
CA ALA A 12 12.27 -29.67 -18.64
C ALA A 12 13.35 -28.64 -18.98
N LEU A 13 13.16 -27.39 -18.60
CA LEU A 13 14.19 -26.38 -18.62
C LEU A 13 14.61 -26.11 -17.18
N GLY A 14 15.80 -26.59 -16.85
CA GLY A 14 16.47 -26.32 -15.59
C GLY A 14 16.90 -24.86 -15.50
N PHE A 15 16.55 -24.20 -14.41
CA PHE A 15 17.07 -22.89 -14.07
C PHE A 15 18.20 -23.04 -13.04
N ALA A 16 19.37 -22.60 -13.46
CA ALA A 16 20.57 -22.54 -12.68
C ALA A 16 20.45 -21.52 -11.56
N LEU A 17 20.84 -21.93 -10.34
CA LEU A 17 21.04 -21.06 -9.18
C LEU A 17 22.25 -20.14 -9.43
N SER A 18 22.03 -18.84 -9.34
CA SER A 18 23.11 -17.87 -9.15
C SER A 18 22.88 -17.15 -7.83
N SER A 19 23.61 -17.60 -6.82
CA SER A 19 23.72 -16.94 -5.52
C SER A 19 24.74 -15.80 -5.61
N ALA A 20 24.30 -14.55 -5.47
CA ALA A 20 25.15 -13.39 -5.25
C ALA A 20 24.98 -12.91 -3.81
N LEU A 21 25.97 -13.18 -2.96
CA LEU A 21 26.12 -12.59 -1.64
C LEU A 21 26.59 -11.13 -1.81
N MET A 22 25.76 -10.18 -1.38
CA MET A 22 26.15 -8.77 -1.18
C MET A 22 26.16 -8.49 0.32
N THR A 23 27.37 -8.43 0.87
CA THR A 23 27.66 -7.99 2.23
C THR A 23 27.71 -6.45 2.23
N GLY A 24 26.71 -5.77 2.76
CA GLY A 24 26.68 -4.32 2.94
C GLY A 24 26.91 -3.94 4.40
N ALA A 25 28.01 -3.25 4.69
CA ALA A 25 28.37 -2.74 6.01
C ALA A 25 27.49 -1.53 6.39
N LEU A 26 26.82 -1.61 7.55
CA LEU A 26 26.05 -0.52 8.15
C LEU A 26 27.00 0.32 9.04
N LEU A 27 27.26 1.55 8.65
CA LEU A 27 27.88 2.57 9.48
C LEU A 27 26.76 3.35 10.20
N SER A 28 26.58 3.04 11.48
CA SER A 28 25.73 3.82 12.38
C SER A 28 26.51 5.01 12.90
N ALA A 29 26.16 6.22 12.50
CA ALA A 29 26.65 7.47 13.08
C ALA A 29 25.56 8.04 14.00
N CYS A 30 25.65 7.75 15.31
CA CYS A 30 24.94 8.47 16.35
C CYS A 30 25.70 9.78 16.63
N GLY A 31 25.16 10.91 16.22
CA GLY A 31 25.62 12.24 16.61
C GLY A 31 25.04 12.64 17.96
N GLU A 32 25.85 12.58 18.99
CA GLU A 32 25.56 13.09 20.34
C GLU A 32 25.87 14.58 20.39
N SER A 33 24.83 15.43 20.48
CA SER A 33 24.98 16.86 20.72
C SER A 33 24.96 17.15 22.21
N GLY A 34 26.14 17.18 22.82
CA GLY A 34 26.32 17.69 24.18
C GLY A 34 26.19 19.22 24.20
N SER A 35 25.16 19.73 24.87
CA SER A 35 25.03 21.16 25.17
C SER A 35 25.64 21.44 26.55
N THR A 36 26.81 22.05 26.55
CA THR A 36 27.37 22.70 27.76
C THR A 36 26.69 24.04 27.96
N ALA A 37 26.01 24.18 29.10
CA ALA A 37 25.42 25.43 29.56
C ALA A 37 26.51 26.39 30.02
N THR A 38 26.64 27.54 29.37
CA THR A 38 27.33 28.70 29.89
C THR A 38 26.29 29.80 30.13
N THR A 39 26.09 30.10 31.40
CA THR A 39 25.22 31.16 31.89
C THR A 39 25.87 32.53 31.62
N GLU A 40 25.28 33.37 30.78
CA GLU A 40 25.53 34.82 30.74
C GLU A 40 24.20 35.56 30.65
N PRO A 41 23.99 36.61 31.45
CA PRO A 41 22.75 37.37 31.45
C PRO A 41 22.77 38.38 30.30
N ARG A 42 21.96 38.15 29.26
CA ARG A 42 21.78 39.09 28.17
C ARG A 42 20.37 39.63 28.13
N THR A 43 20.30 40.92 28.23
CA THR A 43 19.19 41.85 28.15
C THR A 43 18.15 41.43 27.08
N VAL A 44 16.90 41.33 27.52
CA VAL A 44 15.74 41.01 26.67
C VAL A 44 15.44 42.20 25.76
N THR A 45 15.75 42.06 24.49
CA THR A 45 15.12 42.88 23.44
C THR A 45 14.04 42.02 22.83
N THR A 46 12.80 42.37 23.09
CA THR A 46 11.60 41.72 22.50
C THR A 46 11.57 42.04 21.02
N ALA A 47 12.18 41.20 20.19
CA ALA A 47 11.89 41.16 18.76
C ALA A 47 10.75 40.18 18.57
N ASP A 48 9.61 40.73 18.24
CA ASP A 48 8.44 40.02 17.77
C ASP A 48 8.81 39.27 16.47
N SER A 49 9.35 38.04 16.66
CA SER A 49 9.55 37.12 15.54
C SER A 49 8.22 36.44 15.28
N ALA A 50 7.41 37.06 14.42
CA ALA A 50 6.31 36.37 13.79
C ALA A 50 6.88 35.12 13.11
N HIS A 51 6.81 33.97 13.81
CA HIS A 51 6.99 32.67 13.21
C HIS A 51 5.92 32.53 12.13
N PRO A 52 6.29 32.31 10.84
CA PRO A 52 5.30 31.90 9.89
C PRO A 52 4.71 30.60 10.42
N ALA A 53 3.42 30.62 10.75
CA ALA A 53 2.68 29.42 11.10
C ALA A 53 2.94 28.41 9.96
N SER A 54 3.73 27.37 10.26
CA SER A 54 3.88 26.22 9.34
C SER A 54 2.46 25.77 9.03
N ALA A 55 2.03 25.99 7.79
CA ALA A 55 0.77 25.46 7.31
C ALA A 55 0.84 23.94 7.52
N SER A 56 0.17 23.44 8.57
CA SER A 56 0.01 22.02 8.80
C SER A 56 -0.54 21.42 7.50
N ALA A 57 0.25 20.59 6.84
CA ALA A 57 -0.23 19.86 5.68
C ALA A 57 -1.53 19.18 6.08
N ALA A 58 -2.63 19.51 5.40
CA ALA A 58 -3.93 18.97 5.72
C ALA A 58 -3.84 17.44 5.69
N ALA A 59 -4.21 16.79 6.80
CA ALA A 59 -4.18 15.33 6.89
C ALA A 59 -5.06 14.72 5.79
N THR A 60 -4.53 13.73 5.07
CA THR A 60 -5.30 13.02 4.05
C THR A 60 -6.54 12.39 4.68
N PRO A 61 -7.74 12.62 4.14
CA PRO A 61 -8.95 11.97 4.63
C PRO A 61 -8.82 10.45 4.70
N PRO A 62 -9.31 9.79 5.74
CA PRO A 62 -9.19 8.33 5.88
C PRO A 62 -9.79 7.54 4.71
N ALA A 63 -10.89 8.01 4.12
CA ALA A 63 -11.50 7.40 2.94
C ALA A 63 -10.57 7.45 1.72
N ASP A 64 -9.86 8.57 1.51
CA ASP A 64 -8.89 8.72 0.42
C ASP A 64 -7.68 7.82 0.60
N LEU A 65 -7.22 7.65 1.86
CA LEU A 65 -6.13 6.72 2.18
C LEU A 65 -6.56 5.28 1.90
N CYS A 66 -7.76 4.90 2.36
CA CYS A 66 -8.36 3.60 2.05
C CYS A 66 -8.42 3.36 0.54
N THR A 67 -8.97 4.32 -0.21
CA THR A 67 -9.10 4.21 -1.67
C THR A 67 -7.75 3.92 -2.34
N ARG A 68 -6.71 4.67 -1.97
CA ARG A 68 -5.38 4.49 -2.56
C ARG A 68 -4.78 3.12 -2.25
N ILE A 69 -4.85 2.68 -1.00
CA ILE A 69 -4.24 1.41 -0.59
C ILE A 69 -5.01 0.22 -1.16
N VAL A 70 -6.35 0.27 -1.16
CA VAL A 70 -7.19 -0.78 -1.75
C VAL A 70 -7.00 -0.85 -3.26
N ALA A 71 -6.97 0.27 -3.97
CA ALA A 71 -6.76 0.29 -5.41
C ALA A 71 -5.38 -0.25 -5.81
N HIS A 72 -4.34 0.10 -5.04
CA HIS A 72 -2.97 -0.42 -5.25
C HIS A 72 -2.96 -1.94 -5.13
N TRP A 73 -3.36 -2.49 -4.01
CA TRP A 73 -3.33 -3.93 -3.77
C TRP A 73 -4.30 -4.72 -4.65
N SER A 74 -5.39 -4.10 -5.10
CA SER A 74 -6.29 -4.74 -6.06
C SER A 74 -5.62 -4.99 -7.41
N ARG A 75 -4.76 -4.08 -7.86
CA ARG A 75 -3.98 -4.25 -9.10
C ARG A 75 -2.93 -5.34 -8.94
N GLU A 76 -2.20 -5.36 -7.82
CA GLU A 76 -1.22 -6.41 -7.52
C GLU A 76 -1.90 -7.79 -7.47
N ALA A 77 -2.99 -7.94 -6.72
CA ALA A 77 -3.73 -9.19 -6.64
C ALA A 77 -4.32 -9.63 -8.00
N LEU A 78 -4.69 -8.68 -8.86
CA LEU A 78 -5.19 -8.96 -10.21
C LEU A 78 -4.07 -9.37 -11.17
N ALA A 79 -2.86 -8.84 -11.00
CA ALA A 79 -1.69 -9.17 -11.81
C ALA A 79 -1.12 -10.53 -11.44
N GLU A 80 -0.93 -10.80 -10.16
CA GLU A 80 -0.36 -12.03 -9.63
C GLU A 80 -1.37 -13.20 -9.54
N ASN A 81 -2.65 -12.91 -9.74
CA ASN A 81 -3.77 -13.84 -9.62
C ASN A 81 -3.87 -14.51 -8.23
N THR A 82 -3.40 -13.83 -7.20
CA THR A 82 -3.42 -14.30 -5.82
C THR A 82 -3.78 -13.15 -4.87
N TYR A 83 -4.28 -13.50 -3.69
CA TYR A 83 -4.44 -12.55 -2.61
C TYR A 83 -3.23 -12.68 -1.67
N GLY A 84 -2.64 -11.56 -1.29
CA GLY A 84 -1.64 -11.52 -0.25
C GLY A 84 -2.26 -11.65 1.15
N ASP A 85 -1.39 -11.78 2.15
CA ASP A 85 -1.80 -11.67 3.54
C ASP A 85 -2.13 -10.20 3.88
N TYR A 86 -3.33 -9.96 4.42
CA TYR A 86 -3.82 -8.60 4.67
C TYR A 86 -2.99 -7.84 5.72
N GLN A 87 -2.35 -8.54 6.66
CA GLN A 87 -1.51 -7.91 7.65
C GLN A 87 -0.23 -7.37 7.03
N SER A 88 0.41 -8.13 6.15
CA SER A 88 1.57 -7.70 5.38
C SER A 88 1.25 -6.53 4.44
N MET A 89 0.01 -6.46 3.96
CA MET A 89 -0.48 -5.38 3.09
C MET A 89 -0.82 -4.09 3.87
N GLY A 90 -0.81 -4.14 5.21
CA GLY A 90 -1.20 -3.02 6.07
C GLY A 90 -2.69 -2.70 5.99
N LEU A 91 -3.53 -3.67 5.66
CA LEU A 91 -4.98 -3.50 5.54
C LEU A 91 -5.69 -3.91 6.84
N SER A 92 -6.74 -3.18 7.20
CA SER A 92 -7.72 -3.66 8.17
C SER A 92 -8.61 -4.74 7.57
N ASN A 93 -9.27 -5.54 8.41
CA ASN A 93 -10.21 -6.57 7.96
C ASN A 93 -11.25 -6.02 6.97
N GLY A 94 -11.80 -4.84 7.24
CA GLY A 94 -12.78 -4.23 6.38
C GLY A 94 -12.22 -3.73 5.05
N GLN A 95 -11.02 -3.18 5.04
CA GLN A 95 -10.34 -2.81 3.79
C GLN A 95 -9.99 -4.04 2.95
N TYR A 96 -9.60 -5.14 3.59
CA TYR A 96 -9.36 -6.40 2.90
C TYR A 96 -10.63 -7.01 2.31
N ALA A 97 -11.77 -6.89 2.99
CA ALA A 97 -13.06 -7.30 2.44
C ALA A 97 -13.42 -6.49 1.17
N ILE A 98 -13.22 -5.17 1.20
CA ILE A 98 -13.38 -4.32 0.03
C ILE A 98 -12.45 -4.77 -1.10
N LEU A 99 -11.17 -4.96 -0.82
CA LEU A 99 -10.18 -5.42 -1.80
C LEU A 99 -10.63 -6.70 -2.51
N ARG A 100 -11.08 -7.70 -1.76
CA ARG A 100 -11.54 -8.97 -2.34
C ARG A 100 -12.71 -8.76 -3.30
N ASN A 101 -13.70 -7.98 -2.89
CA ASN A 101 -14.86 -7.67 -3.73
C ASN A 101 -14.46 -6.93 -5.03
N VAL A 102 -13.54 -5.96 -4.91
CA VAL A 102 -13.02 -5.20 -6.05
C VAL A 102 -12.27 -6.10 -7.01
N VAL A 103 -11.38 -6.98 -6.51
CA VAL A 103 -10.58 -7.90 -7.34
C VAL A 103 -11.47 -8.92 -8.05
N ASP A 104 -12.46 -9.49 -7.38
CA ASP A 104 -13.38 -10.45 -8.01
C ASP A 104 -14.18 -9.81 -9.15
N ALA A 105 -14.69 -8.60 -8.94
CA ALA A 105 -15.34 -7.83 -9.98
C ALA A 105 -14.39 -7.49 -11.15
N ALA A 106 -13.15 -7.07 -10.82
CA ALA A 106 -12.13 -6.73 -11.81
C ALA A 106 -11.69 -7.94 -12.65
N ARG A 107 -11.57 -9.13 -12.06
CA ARG A 107 -11.30 -10.38 -12.79
C ARG A 107 -12.35 -10.67 -13.84
N ALA A 108 -13.62 -10.51 -13.49
CA ALA A 108 -14.72 -10.71 -14.43
C ALA A 108 -14.70 -9.69 -15.59
N VAL A 109 -14.38 -8.42 -15.30
CA VAL A 109 -14.27 -7.37 -16.31
C VAL A 109 -13.02 -7.58 -17.18
N LYS A 110 -11.87 -7.93 -16.59
CA LYS A 110 -10.63 -8.21 -17.32
C LYS A 110 -10.82 -9.28 -18.40
N LYS A 111 -11.57 -10.35 -18.06
CA LYS A 111 -11.88 -11.44 -19.01
C LYS A 111 -12.74 -10.99 -20.21
N ARG A 112 -13.67 -10.05 -19.99
CA ARG A 112 -14.63 -9.62 -21.03
C ARG A 112 -14.19 -8.40 -21.81
N GLN A 113 -13.48 -7.47 -21.17
CA GLN A 113 -13.26 -6.12 -21.67
C GLN A 113 -11.78 -5.69 -21.63
N GLY A 114 -10.90 -6.57 -21.13
CA GLY A 114 -9.46 -6.32 -21.05
C GLY A 114 -9.02 -5.56 -19.79
N ALA A 115 -7.69 -5.42 -19.66
CA ALA A 115 -7.05 -4.88 -18.46
C ALA A 115 -7.45 -3.43 -18.16
N GLY A 116 -7.45 -2.54 -19.17
CA GLY A 116 -7.79 -1.14 -18.97
C GLY A 116 -9.22 -0.90 -18.45
N ALA A 117 -10.18 -1.77 -18.79
CA ALA A 117 -11.53 -1.70 -18.23
C ALA A 117 -11.56 -2.16 -16.77
N ALA A 118 -10.75 -3.18 -16.43
CA ALA A 118 -10.59 -3.64 -15.07
C ALA A 118 -9.96 -2.57 -14.16
N ASP A 119 -8.92 -1.86 -14.64
CA ASP A 119 -8.29 -0.78 -13.89
C ASP A 119 -9.26 0.35 -13.56
N ARG A 120 -10.04 0.78 -14.55
CA ARG A 120 -11.09 1.80 -14.31
C ARG A 120 -12.16 1.33 -13.32
N LEU A 121 -12.49 0.05 -13.32
CA LEU A 121 -13.41 -0.52 -12.34
C LEU A 121 -12.80 -0.50 -10.94
N ILE A 122 -11.52 -0.88 -10.80
CA ILE A 122 -10.80 -0.86 -9.52
C ILE A 122 -10.85 0.55 -8.92
N ASP A 123 -10.49 1.59 -9.69
CA ASP A 123 -10.47 2.97 -9.19
C ASP A 123 -11.85 3.43 -8.70
N ARG A 124 -12.86 3.15 -9.47
CA ARG A 124 -14.23 3.54 -9.13
C ARG A 124 -14.72 2.79 -7.89
N ARG A 125 -14.62 1.47 -7.86
CA ARG A 125 -15.11 0.64 -6.77
C ARG A 125 -14.36 0.85 -5.46
N ALA A 126 -13.03 0.94 -5.52
CA ALA A 126 -12.24 1.23 -4.33
C ALA A 126 -12.68 2.56 -3.70
N ARG A 127 -12.97 3.58 -4.50
CA ARG A 127 -13.47 4.86 -4.01
C ARG A 127 -14.86 4.72 -3.39
N GLU A 128 -15.82 4.17 -4.13
CA GLU A 128 -17.20 4.02 -3.68
C GLU A 128 -17.29 3.25 -2.36
N ASP A 129 -16.63 2.09 -2.28
CA ASP A 129 -16.70 1.19 -1.13
C ASP A 129 -15.94 1.76 0.08
N CYS A 130 -14.81 2.48 -0.12
CA CYS A 130 -14.10 3.16 0.96
C CYS A 130 -14.89 4.37 1.48
N GLU A 131 -15.47 5.20 0.62
CA GLU A 131 -16.31 6.31 1.03
C GLU A 131 -17.52 5.81 1.85
N GLU A 132 -18.17 4.75 1.40
CA GLU A 132 -19.30 4.15 2.12
C GLU A 132 -18.88 3.65 3.51
N ARG A 133 -17.77 2.93 3.59
CA ARG A 133 -17.25 2.43 4.87
C ARG A 133 -16.99 3.55 5.87
N TYR A 134 -16.37 4.64 5.44
CA TYR A 134 -16.04 5.76 6.33
C TYR A 134 -17.24 6.67 6.62
N ARG A 135 -18.23 6.72 5.75
CA ARG A 135 -19.53 7.36 6.00
C ARG A 135 -20.32 6.62 7.09
N ALA A 136 -20.24 5.28 7.10
CA ALA A 136 -20.87 4.45 8.11
C ALA A 136 -20.12 4.41 9.46
N GLY A 137 -19.08 5.23 9.65
CA GLY A 137 -18.33 5.34 10.91
C GLY A 137 -16.91 4.81 10.87
N GLY A 138 -16.51 4.15 9.79
CA GLY A 138 -15.15 3.60 9.65
C GLY A 138 -14.81 2.49 10.65
N PRO A 139 -13.53 2.14 10.82
CA PRO A 139 -13.10 1.26 11.88
C PRO A 139 -13.23 1.99 13.23
N SER A 140 -14.11 1.51 14.09
CA SER A 140 -14.37 2.10 15.41
C SER A 140 -13.27 1.78 16.43
N ASP A 141 -12.51 0.70 16.25
CA ASP A 141 -11.65 0.09 17.25
C ASP A 141 -10.19 -0.12 16.78
N GLY A 142 -9.69 0.76 15.93
CA GLY A 142 -8.32 0.71 15.44
C GLY A 142 -8.15 -0.06 14.13
N PRO A 143 -6.91 -0.11 13.59
CA PRO A 143 -6.65 -0.60 12.24
C PRO A 143 -6.89 -2.11 12.05
N TRP A 144 -7.00 -2.86 13.14
CA TRP A 144 -7.07 -4.32 13.12
C TRP A 144 -8.47 -4.90 13.40
N GLN A 145 -9.49 -4.06 13.54
CA GLN A 145 -10.86 -4.46 13.82
C GLN A 145 -11.72 -4.54 12.56
#